data_e469f3b6af28da5e16ffd4e9160efdae
#
_entry.id   e469f3b6af28da5e16ffd4e9160efdae
#
_cell.length_a   1.000
_cell.length_b   1.000
_cell.length_c   1.000
_cell.angle_alpha   90.00
_cell.angle_beta   90.00
_cell.angle_gamma   90.00
#
_symmetry.space_group_name_H-M   'P 1'
#
loop_
_entity.id
_entity.type
_entity.pdbx_description
1 polymer ?
#
loop_
_entity_poly.entity_id
_entity_poly.type
_entity_poly.pdbx_seq_one_letter_code
_entity_poly.pdbx_strand_id
1 'polypeptide(L)'
;MAQGKERADELVFAQGLAESREMAKRLIMAGKVALEDVSGVRQKVDKPGHKYPPDTAFVLVGIEKYVSRGAYKLLTAIEHFKLDVTGFVCLDAGASTGGFTDCLLQHGAAKVYAVDVGKEQLHERMRRDPRVISMEGTNLRTAPESLIPEPVDIIVADVSFISLTLILPPCVRWLKEGGLVAALVKPQFELGPHQTDKGVVRDPALRQQAVDKVLLFC
;
A
#
# COMPACT_ATOMS: atom_id res chain seq x y z
N MET A 1 16.83 -42.70 -4.34
CA MET A 1 15.50 -42.94 -4.96
C MET A 1 15.10 -41.66 -5.65
N ALA A 2 14.78 -41.68 -6.95
CA ALA A 2 14.34 -40.50 -7.66
C ALA A 2 12.98 -40.06 -7.07
N GLN A 3 12.91 -38.89 -6.46
CA GLN A 3 11.65 -38.30 -6.03
C GLN A 3 10.73 -38.14 -7.26
N GLY A 4 9.52 -38.67 -7.17
CA GLY A 4 8.57 -38.60 -8.27
C GLY A 4 8.23 -37.13 -8.59
N LYS A 5 8.05 -36.83 -9.88
CA LYS A 5 7.62 -35.48 -10.32
C LYS A 5 6.16 -35.22 -9.96
N GLU A 6 5.87 -34.07 -9.41
CA GLU A 6 4.55 -33.60 -8.99
C GLU A 6 3.97 -32.54 -9.95
N ARG A 7 2.70 -32.37 -9.96
CA ARG A 7 2.02 -31.41 -10.85
C ARG A 7 2.29 -29.98 -10.41
N ALA A 8 2.41 -29.06 -11.37
CA ALA A 8 2.60 -27.63 -11.11
C ALA A 8 1.50 -27.04 -10.21
N ASP A 9 0.23 -27.36 -10.45
CA ASP A 9 -0.90 -26.86 -9.66
C ASP A 9 -0.87 -27.36 -8.20
N GLU A 10 -0.34 -28.56 -7.96
CA GLU A 10 -0.16 -29.12 -6.62
C GLU A 10 1.00 -28.44 -5.89
N LEU A 11 2.15 -28.29 -6.56
CA LEU A 11 3.34 -27.64 -5.98
C LEU A 11 3.11 -26.17 -5.68
N VAL A 12 2.45 -25.42 -6.59
CA VAL A 12 2.10 -24.00 -6.39
C VAL A 12 1.18 -23.81 -5.17
N PHE A 13 0.22 -24.72 -4.98
CA PHE A 13 -0.63 -24.72 -3.80
C PHE A 13 0.14 -25.11 -2.53
N ALA A 14 0.96 -26.17 -2.58
CA ALA A 14 1.76 -26.62 -1.45
C ALA A 14 2.78 -25.57 -0.97
N GLN A 15 3.29 -24.72 -1.87
CA GLN A 15 4.18 -23.60 -1.56
C GLN A 15 3.43 -22.35 -1.02
N GLY A 16 2.10 -22.42 -0.84
CA GLY A 16 1.31 -21.31 -0.33
C GLY A 16 1.12 -20.13 -1.30
N LEU A 17 1.45 -20.33 -2.59
CA LEU A 17 1.30 -19.31 -3.63
C LEU A 17 -0.15 -19.15 -4.13
N ALA A 18 -1.05 -20.00 -3.68
CA ALA A 18 -2.48 -19.94 -3.96
C ALA A 18 -3.27 -20.50 -2.76
N GLU A 19 -4.46 -19.97 -2.54
CA GLU A 19 -5.37 -20.40 -1.44
C GLU A 19 -5.99 -21.79 -1.69
N SER A 20 -5.96 -22.26 -2.91
CA SER A 20 -6.46 -23.57 -3.30
C SER A 20 -5.78 -24.06 -4.59
N ARG A 21 -5.81 -25.39 -4.82
CA ARG A 21 -5.32 -25.98 -6.06
C ARG A 21 -6.07 -25.44 -7.30
N GLU A 22 -7.37 -25.15 -7.18
CA GLU A 22 -8.15 -24.58 -8.26
C GLU A 22 -7.68 -23.15 -8.58
N MET A 23 -7.36 -22.35 -7.56
CA MET A 23 -6.75 -21.03 -7.75
C MET A 23 -5.37 -21.15 -8.39
N ALA A 24 -4.55 -22.10 -7.97
CA ALA A 24 -3.25 -22.38 -8.59
C ALA A 24 -3.37 -22.65 -10.09
N LYS A 25 -4.35 -23.47 -10.51
CA LYS A 25 -4.63 -23.71 -11.95
C LYS A 25 -4.95 -22.41 -12.68
N ARG A 26 -5.85 -21.58 -12.12
CA ARG A 26 -6.23 -20.30 -12.74
C ARG A 26 -5.03 -19.37 -12.89
N LEU A 27 -4.18 -19.27 -11.87
CA LEU A 27 -2.95 -18.47 -11.89
C LEU A 27 -1.98 -18.95 -12.98
N ILE A 28 -1.77 -20.26 -13.10
CA ILE A 28 -0.91 -20.85 -14.14
C ILE A 28 -1.49 -20.56 -15.54
N MET A 29 -2.78 -20.81 -15.75
CA MET A 29 -3.45 -20.56 -17.02
C MET A 29 -3.45 -19.08 -17.40
N ALA A 30 -3.52 -18.18 -16.42
CA ALA A 30 -3.40 -16.73 -16.61
C ALA A 30 -1.95 -16.27 -16.83
N GLY A 31 -0.97 -17.18 -16.80
CA GLY A 31 0.46 -16.88 -16.97
C GLY A 31 1.04 -16.06 -15.80
N LYS A 32 0.49 -16.24 -14.61
CA LYS A 32 0.89 -15.55 -13.38
C LYS A 32 1.86 -16.37 -12.52
N VAL A 33 2.34 -17.51 -13.03
CA VAL A 33 3.30 -18.39 -12.34
C VAL A 33 4.51 -18.60 -13.24
N ALA A 34 5.70 -18.49 -12.67
CA ALA A 34 6.97 -18.81 -13.30
C ALA A 34 7.84 -19.69 -12.40
N LEU A 35 8.78 -20.39 -13.01
CA LEU A 35 9.95 -20.94 -12.30
C LEU A 35 10.98 -19.83 -12.14
N GLU A 36 11.67 -19.79 -11.04
CA GLU A 36 12.83 -18.92 -10.85
C GLU A 36 14.07 -19.78 -10.59
N ASP A 37 15.07 -19.63 -11.43
CA ASP A 37 16.33 -20.34 -11.23
C ASP A 37 17.25 -19.58 -10.25
N VAL A 38 18.37 -20.19 -9.90
CA VAL A 38 19.36 -19.63 -8.98
C VAL A 38 20.03 -18.34 -9.49
N SER A 39 19.88 -18.02 -10.78
CA SER A 39 20.35 -16.79 -11.40
C SER A 39 19.26 -15.69 -11.49
N GLY A 40 18.05 -15.98 -11.01
CA GLY A 40 16.91 -15.06 -11.06
C GLY A 40 16.21 -15.03 -12.43
N VAL A 41 16.56 -15.92 -13.36
CA VAL A 41 15.87 -16.04 -14.64
C VAL A 41 14.52 -16.70 -14.44
N ARG A 42 13.47 -16.07 -14.97
CA ARG A 42 12.09 -16.54 -14.82
C ARG A 42 11.59 -17.20 -16.10
N GLN A 43 11.16 -18.45 -15.97
CA GLN A 43 10.53 -19.20 -17.03
C GLN A 43 9.04 -19.40 -16.72
N LYS A 44 8.18 -18.92 -17.61
CA LYS A 44 6.72 -19.01 -17.45
C LYS A 44 6.24 -20.46 -17.42
N VAL A 45 5.29 -20.75 -16.53
CA VAL A 45 4.61 -22.04 -16.45
C VAL A 45 3.25 -21.93 -17.15
N ASP A 46 3.07 -22.70 -18.23
CA ASP A 46 1.86 -22.57 -19.07
C ASP A 46 0.80 -23.67 -18.83
N LYS A 47 1.19 -24.79 -18.21
CA LYS A 47 0.29 -25.94 -18.03
C LYS A 47 0.21 -26.37 -16.58
N PRO A 48 -0.98 -26.31 -15.95
CA PRO A 48 -1.17 -26.73 -14.54
C PRO A 48 -0.80 -28.20 -14.28
N GLY A 49 -0.99 -29.05 -15.28
CA GLY A 49 -0.68 -30.47 -15.18
C GLY A 49 0.77 -30.84 -15.50
N HIS A 50 1.61 -29.89 -15.89
CA HIS A 50 3.03 -30.17 -16.13
C HIS A 50 3.70 -30.62 -14.83
N LYS A 51 4.59 -31.62 -14.92
CA LYS A 51 5.22 -32.23 -13.74
C LYS A 51 6.63 -31.73 -13.57
N TYR A 52 6.94 -31.28 -12.35
CA TYR A 52 8.23 -30.74 -11.91
C TYR A 52 8.77 -31.55 -10.71
N PRO A 53 10.08 -31.53 -10.46
CA PRO A 53 10.65 -32.02 -9.20
C PRO A 53 9.99 -31.32 -8.00
N PRO A 54 9.80 -31.99 -6.84
CA PRO A 54 9.15 -31.40 -5.66
C PRO A 54 9.86 -30.18 -5.07
N ASP A 55 11.17 -30.07 -5.29
CA ASP A 55 12.04 -28.97 -4.88
C ASP A 55 12.05 -27.77 -5.83
N THR A 56 11.24 -27.83 -6.93
CA THR A 56 11.13 -26.73 -7.88
C THR A 56 10.52 -25.50 -7.23
N ALA A 57 11.23 -24.37 -7.24
CA ALA A 57 10.73 -23.10 -6.74
C ALA A 57 9.83 -22.43 -7.78
N PHE A 58 8.59 -22.10 -7.38
CA PHE A 58 7.67 -21.32 -8.18
C PHE A 58 7.57 -19.90 -7.61
N VAL A 59 7.32 -18.93 -8.49
CA VAL A 59 7.08 -17.53 -8.12
C VAL A 59 5.86 -17.00 -8.84
N LEU A 60 5.13 -16.11 -8.18
CA LEU A 60 4.06 -15.37 -8.81
C LEU A 60 4.64 -14.21 -9.62
N VAL A 61 4.16 -14.03 -10.86
CA VAL A 61 4.60 -12.97 -11.76
C VAL A 61 3.41 -12.13 -12.22
N GLY A 62 3.60 -10.82 -12.26
CA GLY A 62 2.55 -9.90 -12.67
C GLY A 62 1.31 -9.94 -11.77
N ILE A 63 1.45 -10.39 -10.52
CA ILE A 63 0.46 -10.18 -9.47
C ILE A 63 0.96 -9.01 -8.65
N GLU A 64 0.18 -7.95 -8.62
CA GLU A 64 0.47 -6.81 -7.77
C GLU A 64 0.31 -7.24 -6.30
N LYS A 65 1.36 -7.09 -5.51
CA LYS A 65 1.36 -7.39 -4.06
C LYS A 65 0.28 -6.57 -3.35
N TYR A 66 0.13 -5.32 -3.78
CA TYR A 66 -0.81 -4.35 -3.21
C TYR A 66 -1.88 -3.95 -4.23
N VAL A 67 -3.01 -3.43 -3.75
CA VAL A 67 -4.12 -2.95 -4.59
C VAL A 67 -3.74 -1.76 -5.47
N SER A 68 -2.64 -1.07 -5.19
CA SER A 68 -2.06 -0.06 -6.06
C SER A 68 -0.56 0.12 -5.81
N ARG A 69 0.15 0.67 -6.82
CA ARG A 69 1.57 1.02 -6.71
C ARG A 69 1.87 2.10 -5.66
N GLY A 70 0.84 2.85 -5.24
CA GLY A 70 0.97 3.82 -4.15
C GLY A 70 1.52 3.21 -2.86
N ALA A 71 1.16 1.95 -2.57
CA ALA A 71 1.63 1.19 -1.41
C ALA A 71 3.16 1.18 -1.22
N TYR A 72 3.91 1.13 -2.32
CA TYR A 72 5.39 1.08 -2.27
C TYR A 72 6.02 2.36 -1.69
N LYS A 73 5.31 3.50 -1.75
CA LYS A 73 5.78 4.74 -1.12
C LYS A 73 5.77 4.61 0.41
N LEU A 74 4.69 4.06 0.96
CA LEU A 74 4.58 3.80 2.40
C LEU A 74 5.51 2.66 2.82
N LEU A 75 5.62 1.60 2.02
CA LEU A 75 6.56 0.50 2.26
C LEU A 75 8.00 1.01 2.43
N THR A 76 8.43 1.94 1.57
CA THR A 76 9.75 2.57 1.69
C THR A 76 9.94 3.26 3.05
N ALA A 77 8.92 3.96 3.55
CA ALA A 77 8.98 4.58 4.87
C ALA A 77 9.01 3.55 6.00
N ILE A 78 8.16 2.52 5.93
CA ILE A 78 8.13 1.43 6.92
C ILE A 78 9.51 0.76 7.03
N GLU A 79 10.11 0.40 5.90
CA GLU A 79 11.41 -0.28 5.86
C GLU A 79 12.55 0.63 6.31
N HIS A 80 12.58 1.88 5.81
CA HIS A 80 13.66 2.83 6.10
C HIS A 80 13.68 3.24 7.57
N PHE A 81 12.51 3.57 8.15
CA PHE A 81 12.38 3.98 9.53
C PHE A 81 12.13 2.82 10.50
N LYS A 82 12.06 1.58 9.99
CA LYS A 82 11.78 0.36 10.76
C LYS A 82 10.51 0.50 11.60
N LEU A 83 9.45 1.04 10.99
CA LEU A 83 8.19 1.26 11.68
C LEU A 83 7.49 -0.09 11.90
N ASP A 84 7.18 -0.41 13.14
CA ASP A 84 6.29 -1.51 13.48
C ASP A 84 4.87 -0.97 13.69
N VAL A 85 3.99 -1.32 12.77
CA VAL A 85 2.57 -0.92 12.82
C VAL A 85 1.65 -2.06 13.27
N THR A 86 2.23 -3.14 13.81
CA THR A 86 1.48 -4.30 14.28
C THR A 86 0.50 -3.89 15.39
N GLY A 87 -0.77 -4.24 15.19
CA GLY A 87 -1.83 -3.92 16.14
C GLY A 87 -2.30 -2.45 16.13
N PHE A 88 -1.73 -1.58 15.29
CA PHE A 88 -2.09 -0.17 15.24
C PHE A 88 -3.48 0.07 14.69
N VAL A 89 -4.14 1.10 15.23
CA VAL A 89 -5.28 1.79 14.63
C VAL A 89 -4.73 2.94 13.79
N CYS A 90 -5.04 2.97 12.51
CA CYS A 90 -4.42 3.88 11.55
C CYS A 90 -5.45 4.82 10.91
N LEU A 91 -5.04 6.03 10.55
CA LEU A 91 -5.76 6.93 9.66
C LEU A 91 -5.00 7.03 8.33
N ASP A 92 -5.64 6.65 7.22
CA ASP A 92 -5.15 6.85 5.86
C ASP A 92 -5.85 8.08 5.26
N ALA A 93 -5.14 9.21 5.25
CA ALA A 93 -5.63 10.48 4.73
C ALA A 93 -5.33 10.60 3.22
N GLY A 94 -6.38 10.52 2.41
CA GLY A 94 -6.27 10.44 0.96
C GLY A 94 -6.08 9.00 0.48
N ALA A 95 -6.93 8.09 0.96
CA ALA A 95 -6.80 6.67 0.72
C ALA A 95 -6.89 6.26 -0.76
N SER A 96 -7.66 7.02 -1.58
CA SER A 96 -7.84 6.73 -3.01
C SER A 96 -8.17 5.25 -3.26
N THR A 97 -7.37 4.53 -4.04
CA THR A 97 -7.54 3.09 -4.29
C THR A 97 -7.22 2.19 -3.09
N GLY A 98 -6.69 2.72 -2.00
CA GLY A 98 -6.35 1.98 -0.79
C GLY A 98 -4.94 1.39 -0.77
N GLY A 99 -4.00 1.97 -1.50
CA GLY A 99 -2.62 1.47 -1.52
C GLY A 99 -1.94 1.53 -0.15
N PHE A 100 -2.04 2.66 0.56
CA PHE A 100 -1.49 2.80 1.90
C PHE A 100 -2.25 1.92 2.90
N THR A 101 -3.58 1.90 2.80
CA THR A 101 -4.45 1.01 3.59
C THR A 101 -4.00 -0.45 3.48
N ASP A 102 -3.84 -0.98 2.26
CA ASP A 102 -3.40 -2.37 2.02
C ASP A 102 -1.98 -2.62 2.58
N CYS A 103 -1.07 -1.64 2.42
CA CYS A 103 0.28 -1.72 2.98
C CYS A 103 0.25 -1.85 4.51
N LEU A 104 -0.52 -1.00 5.20
CA LEU A 104 -0.67 -1.05 6.66
C LEU A 104 -1.23 -2.39 7.13
N LEU A 105 -2.29 -2.89 6.48
CA LEU A 105 -2.93 -4.16 6.83
C LEU A 105 -2.00 -5.36 6.63
N GLN A 106 -1.20 -5.37 5.55
CA GLN A 106 -0.21 -6.43 5.30
C GLN A 106 0.97 -6.37 6.28
N HIS A 107 1.22 -5.22 6.94
CA HIS A 107 2.21 -5.07 8.01
C HIS A 107 1.61 -5.17 9.41
N GLY A 108 0.41 -5.74 9.53
CA GLY A 108 -0.18 -6.13 10.82
C GLY A 108 -1.04 -5.08 11.50
N ALA A 109 -1.40 -3.97 10.83
CA ALA A 109 -2.34 -3.00 11.41
C ALA A 109 -3.67 -3.67 11.77
N ALA A 110 -4.22 -3.34 12.93
CA ALA A 110 -5.47 -3.89 13.43
C ALA A 110 -6.69 -3.25 12.77
N LYS A 111 -6.59 -1.96 12.43
CA LYS A 111 -7.70 -1.20 11.84
C LYS A 111 -7.17 -0.02 11.04
N VAL A 112 -7.85 0.30 9.93
CA VAL A 112 -7.53 1.48 9.11
C VAL A 112 -8.81 2.25 8.80
N TYR A 113 -8.85 3.51 9.18
CA TYR A 113 -9.82 4.50 8.73
C TYR A 113 -9.34 5.07 7.40
N ALA A 114 -9.91 4.60 6.29
CA ALA A 114 -9.55 5.00 4.94
C ALA A 114 -10.44 6.17 4.49
N VAL A 115 -9.90 7.39 4.53
CA VAL A 115 -10.65 8.63 4.29
C VAL A 115 -10.22 9.27 2.97
N ASP A 116 -11.19 9.57 2.11
CA ASP A 116 -10.95 10.27 0.84
C ASP A 116 -12.12 11.20 0.50
N VAL A 117 -11.82 12.30 -0.20
CA VAL A 117 -12.86 13.21 -0.75
C VAL A 117 -13.55 12.62 -1.97
N GLY A 118 -12.88 11.71 -2.68
CA GLY A 118 -13.44 10.95 -3.81
C GLY A 118 -14.46 9.92 -3.34
N LYS A 119 -15.21 9.41 -4.31
CA LYS A 119 -16.20 8.36 -4.09
C LYS A 119 -15.91 7.20 -5.02
N GLU A 120 -16.23 5.97 -4.58
CA GLU A 120 -16.09 4.74 -5.36
C GLU A 120 -14.67 4.46 -5.88
N GLN A 121 -13.64 4.99 -5.19
CA GLN A 121 -12.24 4.82 -5.56
C GLN A 121 -11.59 3.63 -4.88
N LEU A 122 -12.01 3.35 -3.63
CA LEU A 122 -11.39 2.31 -2.82
C LEU A 122 -11.58 0.93 -3.47
N HIS A 123 -10.49 0.20 -3.63
CA HIS A 123 -10.49 -1.13 -4.25
C HIS A 123 -11.41 -2.09 -3.49
N GLU A 124 -12.13 -2.97 -4.20
CA GLU A 124 -13.12 -3.88 -3.62
C GLU A 124 -12.54 -4.78 -2.51
N ARG A 125 -11.28 -5.21 -2.66
CA ARG A 125 -10.57 -6.00 -1.63
C ARG A 125 -10.46 -5.24 -0.31
N MET A 126 -10.23 -3.93 -0.36
CA MET A 126 -10.17 -3.08 0.83
C MET A 126 -11.55 -2.83 1.42
N ARG A 127 -12.56 -2.59 0.59
CA ARG A 127 -13.95 -2.43 1.07
C ARG A 127 -14.49 -3.68 1.77
N ARG A 128 -14.02 -4.86 1.41
CA ARG A 128 -14.44 -6.14 2.00
C ARG A 128 -13.63 -6.55 3.22
N ASP A 129 -12.49 -5.94 3.48
CA ASP A 129 -11.68 -6.27 4.66
C ASP A 129 -12.36 -5.68 5.91
N PRO A 130 -12.74 -6.49 6.91
CA PRO A 130 -13.45 -6.04 8.10
C PRO A 130 -12.62 -5.07 8.97
N ARG A 131 -11.32 -4.99 8.75
CA ARG A 131 -10.43 -4.04 9.43
C ARG A 131 -10.43 -2.65 8.81
N VAL A 132 -11.05 -2.47 7.63
CA VAL A 132 -11.11 -1.20 6.90
C VAL A 132 -12.44 -0.52 7.16
N ILE A 133 -12.37 0.71 7.65
CA ILE A 133 -13.51 1.61 7.75
C ILE A 133 -13.41 2.62 6.60
N SER A 134 -14.18 2.38 5.54
CA SER A 134 -14.20 3.26 4.37
C SER A 134 -15.02 4.52 4.65
N MET A 135 -14.40 5.67 4.45
CA MET A 135 -14.98 7.01 4.64
C MET A 135 -14.78 7.87 3.38
N GLU A 136 -15.27 7.36 2.25
CA GLU A 136 -15.24 8.09 0.98
C GLU A 136 -16.22 9.27 0.97
N GLY A 137 -15.96 10.28 0.14
CA GLY A 137 -16.74 11.50 0.08
C GLY A 137 -16.56 12.41 1.30
N THR A 138 -15.49 12.22 2.07
CA THR A 138 -15.25 12.93 3.32
C THR A 138 -14.08 13.90 3.19
N ASN A 139 -14.31 15.17 3.54
CA ASN A 139 -13.28 16.20 3.57
C ASN A 139 -12.70 16.33 4.99
N LEU A 140 -11.48 15.85 5.18
CA LEU A 140 -10.79 15.89 6.49
C LEU A 140 -10.61 17.30 7.06
N ARG A 141 -10.54 18.34 6.23
CA ARG A 141 -10.43 19.74 6.71
C ARG A 141 -11.63 20.20 7.51
N THR A 142 -12.82 19.72 7.16
CA THR A 142 -14.10 20.16 7.72
C THR A 142 -14.81 19.04 8.48
N ALA A 143 -14.21 17.87 8.54
CA ALA A 143 -14.80 16.73 9.22
C ALA A 143 -14.98 17.01 10.72
N PRO A 144 -16.07 16.58 11.35
CA PRO A 144 -16.27 16.72 12.79
C PRO A 144 -15.28 15.80 13.55
N GLU A 145 -14.93 16.18 14.78
CA GLU A 145 -14.04 15.38 15.63
C GLU A 145 -14.59 13.96 15.90
N SER A 146 -15.92 13.85 15.96
CA SER A 146 -16.62 12.57 16.13
C SER A 146 -16.53 11.63 14.92
N LEU A 147 -15.91 12.04 13.81
CA LEU A 147 -15.74 11.20 12.62
C LEU A 147 -14.99 9.91 12.94
N ILE A 148 -13.91 10.02 13.70
CA ILE A 148 -13.12 8.88 14.14
C ILE A 148 -13.34 8.72 15.65
N PRO A 149 -14.00 7.63 16.08
CA PRO A 149 -14.51 7.50 17.46
C PRO A 149 -13.43 7.07 18.47
N GLU A 150 -12.19 6.83 18.03
CA GLU A 150 -11.09 6.38 18.86
C GLU A 150 -9.77 7.04 18.42
N PRO A 151 -8.80 7.20 19.34
CA PRO A 151 -7.48 7.69 18.95
C PRO A 151 -6.73 6.73 18.05
N VAL A 152 -5.99 7.27 17.07
CA VAL A 152 -5.15 6.50 16.13
C VAL A 152 -3.69 6.50 16.54
N ASP A 153 -2.98 5.42 16.26
CA ASP A 153 -1.54 5.27 16.57
C ASP A 153 -0.67 5.94 15.50
N ILE A 154 -1.14 5.92 14.25
CA ILE A 154 -0.43 6.53 13.13
C ILE A 154 -1.40 7.18 12.14
N ILE A 155 -1.00 8.32 11.59
CA ILE A 155 -1.61 8.95 10.43
C ILE A 155 -0.66 8.78 9.26
N VAL A 156 -1.15 8.18 8.16
CA VAL A 156 -0.45 8.17 6.87
C VAL A 156 -1.17 9.10 5.91
N ALA A 157 -0.41 9.83 5.05
CA ALA A 157 -1.01 10.80 4.13
C ALA A 157 -0.35 10.81 2.76
N ASP A 158 -1.12 10.52 1.70
CA ASP A 158 -0.74 10.68 0.29
C ASP A 158 -1.76 11.58 -0.44
N VAL A 159 -2.01 12.77 0.10
CA VAL A 159 -2.99 13.74 -0.43
C VAL A 159 -2.49 14.44 -1.68
N SER A 160 -3.40 14.82 -2.58
CA SER A 160 -3.11 15.57 -3.80
C SER A 160 -3.93 16.84 -3.87
N PHE A 161 -3.40 17.85 -4.57
CA PHE A 161 -4.03 19.15 -4.79
C PHE A 161 -4.27 19.99 -3.52
N ILE A 162 -3.58 19.69 -2.44
CA ILE A 162 -3.65 20.40 -1.17
C ILE A 162 -2.31 20.31 -0.44
N SER A 163 -1.95 21.37 0.29
CA SER A 163 -0.77 21.37 1.17
C SER A 163 -1.02 20.54 2.43
N LEU A 164 0.00 19.82 2.88
CA LEU A 164 -0.01 19.09 4.14
C LEU A 164 -0.26 20.02 5.34
N THR A 165 0.17 21.27 5.27
CA THR A 165 -0.07 22.29 6.32
C THR A 165 -1.56 22.60 6.53
N LEU A 166 -2.43 22.25 5.57
CA LEU A 166 -3.87 22.39 5.67
C LEU A 166 -4.60 21.12 6.11
N ILE A 167 -3.97 19.95 5.90
CA ILE A 167 -4.58 18.65 6.19
C ILE A 167 -4.12 18.08 7.53
N LEU A 168 -2.84 18.24 7.89
CA LEU A 168 -2.33 17.67 9.14
C LEU A 168 -3.00 18.23 10.39
N PRO A 169 -3.23 19.56 10.55
CA PRO A 169 -3.84 20.10 11.76
C PRO A 169 -5.19 19.47 12.12
N PRO A 170 -6.16 19.36 11.18
CA PRO A 170 -7.39 18.68 11.49
C PRO A 170 -7.24 17.16 11.74
N CYS A 171 -6.19 16.51 11.22
CA CYS A 171 -5.98 15.08 11.43
C CYS A 171 -5.33 14.76 12.78
N VAL A 172 -4.39 15.57 13.25
CA VAL A 172 -3.65 15.29 14.51
C VAL A 172 -4.53 15.27 15.76
N ARG A 173 -5.74 15.84 15.71
CA ARG A 173 -6.70 15.74 16.81
C ARG A 173 -7.14 14.30 17.13
N TRP A 174 -7.02 13.40 16.17
CA TRP A 174 -7.28 11.98 16.38
C TRP A 174 -6.03 11.18 16.74
N LEU A 175 -4.83 11.79 16.67
CA LEU A 175 -3.59 11.11 16.96
C LEU A 175 -3.41 10.96 18.47
N LYS A 176 -2.98 9.79 18.91
CA LYS A 176 -2.56 9.56 20.29
C LYS A 176 -1.36 10.43 20.64
N GLU A 177 -1.20 10.74 21.92
CA GLU A 177 0.06 11.31 22.44
C GLU A 177 1.22 10.35 22.11
N GLY A 178 2.30 10.89 21.52
CA GLY A 178 3.42 10.09 21.03
C GLY A 178 3.12 9.27 19.75
N GLY A 179 1.95 9.45 19.15
CA GLY A 179 1.60 8.81 17.87
C GLY A 179 2.45 9.33 16.70
N LEU A 180 2.40 8.63 15.57
CA LEU A 180 3.26 8.86 14.41
C LEU A 180 2.50 9.52 13.26
N VAL A 181 3.23 10.31 12.45
CA VAL A 181 2.75 10.82 11.17
C VAL A 181 3.74 10.44 10.08
N ALA A 182 3.26 9.75 9.04
CA ALA A 182 4.04 9.44 7.84
C ALA A 182 3.35 10.07 6.63
N ALA A 183 3.81 11.25 6.20
CA ALA A 183 3.20 12.02 5.13
C ALA A 183 4.11 12.13 3.91
N LEU A 184 3.55 11.95 2.72
CA LEU A 184 4.26 12.15 1.46
C LEU A 184 4.26 13.63 1.09
N VAL A 185 5.40 14.30 1.20
CA VAL A 185 5.57 15.68 0.75
C VAL A 185 5.58 15.72 -0.78
N LYS A 186 4.65 16.46 -1.36
CA LYS A 186 4.56 16.67 -2.81
C LYS A 186 4.90 18.13 -3.10
N PRO A 187 6.14 18.44 -3.53
CA PRO A 187 6.61 19.83 -3.68
C PRO A 187 5.66 20.71 -4.49
N GLN A 188 5.05 20.17 -5.52
CA GLN A 188 4.10 20.89 -6.37
C GLN A 188 2.83 21.40 -5.66
N PHE A 189 2.49 20.83 -4.49
CA PHE A 189 1.33 21.26 -3.69
C PHE A 189 1.74 22.07 -2.46
N GLU A 190 3.04 22.14 -2.18
CA GLU A 190 3.59 22.91 -1.06
C GLU A 190 4.12 24.28 -1.50
N LEU A 191 4.56 24.39 -2.74
CA LEU A 191 5.16 25.59 -3.32
C LEU A 191 4.11 26.47 -4.03
N GLY A 192 4.50 27.71 -4.30
CA GLY A 192 3.65 28.65 -5.05
C GLY A 192 3.58 28.32 -6.56
N PRO A 193 2.58 28.85 -7.26
CA PRO A 193 2.30 28.51 -8.67
C PRO A 193 3.45 28.83 -9.64
N HIS A 194 4.34 29.79 -9.31
CA HIS A 194 5.49 30.16 -10.13
C HIS A 194 6.73 29.30 -9.89
N GLN A 195 6.70 28.36 -8.96
CA GLN A 195 7.83 27.49 -8.60
C GLN A 195 7.67 26.08 -9.20
N THR A 196 6.68 25.87 -10.05
CA THR A 196 6.44 24.59 -10.72
C THR A 196 6.48 24.76 -12.23
N ASP A 197 7.11 23.81 -12.93
CA ASP A 197 7.04 23.71 -14.39
C ASP A 197 6.03 22.62 -14.76
N LYS A 198 4.87 23.01 -15.29
CA LYS A 198 3.76 22.09 -15.65
C LYS A 198 3.43 21.08 -14.55
N GLY A 199 3.40 21.54 -13.29
CA GLY A 199 3.12 20.68 -12.13
C GLY A 199 4.29 19.81 -11.67
N VAL A 200 5.49 20.01 -12.19
CA VAL A 200 6.70 19.29 -11.78
C VAL A 200 7.72 20.25 -11.18
N VAL A 201 8.26 19.90 -10.02
CA VAL A 201 9.37 20.61 -9.37
C VAL A 201 10.65 19.83 -9.61
N ARG A 202 11.53 20.34 -10.49
CA ARG A 202 12.78 19.68 -10.86
C ARG A 202 13.98 20.15 -10.05
N ASP A 203 13.94 21.41 -9.62
CA ASP A 203 15.01 22.02 -8.84
C ASP A 203 15.12 21.36 -7.45
N PRO A 204 16.26 20.78 -7.08
CA PRO A 204 16.48 20.18 -5.77
C PRO A 204 16.30 21.16 -4.61
N ALA A 205 16.69 22.44 -4.79
CA ALA A 205 16.54 23.46 -3.75
C ALA A 205 15.06 23.75 -3.46
N LEU A 206 14.23 23.83 -4.50
CA LEU A 206 12.79 23.98 -4.33
C LEU A 206 12.15 22.76 -3.68
N ARG A 207 12.60 21.54 -4.00
CA ARG A 207 12.13 20.34 -3.31
C ARG A 207 12.47 20.38 -1.83
N GLN A 208 13.70 20.79 -1.48
CA GLN A 208 14.11 20.95 -0.10
C GLN A 208 13.26 22.02 0.60
N GLN A 209 13.03 23.16 -0.04
CA GLN A 209 12.17 24.22 0.50
C GLN A 209 10.75 23.70 0.82
N ALA A 210 10.19 22.85 -0.02
CA ALA A 210 8.88 22.24 0.25
C ALA A 210 8.90 21.32 1.47
N VAL A 211 9.96 20.54 1.64
CA VAL A 211 10.15 19.68 2.83
C VAL A 211 10.30 20.54 4.07
N ASP A 212 11.19 21.53 4.03
CA ASP A 212 11.45 22.42 5.16
C ASP A 212 10.20 23.17 5.60
N LYS A 213 9.38 23.63 4.65
CA LYS A 213 8.10 24.27 4.95
C LYS A 213 7.18 23.36 5.76
N VAL A 214 7.08 22.07 5.40
CA VAL A 214 6.24 21.12 6.14
C VAL A 214 6.85 20.82 7.49
N LEU A 215 8.17 20.58 7.57
CA LEU A 215 8.86 20.29 8.84
C LEU A 215 8.80 21.44 9.85
N LEU A 216 8.93 22.68 9.38
CA LEU A 216 8.83 23.86 10.27
C LEU A 216 7.40 24.11 10.74
N PHE A 217 6.43 23.55 10.05
CA PHE A 217 5.02 23.64 10.42
C PHE A 217 4.63 22.61 11.49
N CYS A 218 5.25 21.40 11.47
CA CYS A 218 5.00 20.32 12.43
C CYS A 218 5.73 20.53 13.75
#